data_dc830299961911fc2dfc286b8e69e372
#
_entry.id   dc830299961911fc2dfc286b8e69e372
#
_cell.length_a   1.000
_cell.length_b   1.000
_cell.length_c   1.000
_cell.angle_alpha   90.00
_cell.angle_beta   90.00
_cell.angle_gamma   90.00
#
_symmetry.space_group_name_H-M   'P 1'
#
loop_
_entity.id
_entity.type
_entity.pdbx_description
1 polymer ?
#
loop_
_entity_poly.entity_id
_entity_poly.type
_entity_poly.pdbx_seq_one_letter_code
_entity_poly.pdbx_strand_id
1 'polypeptide(L)'
;MGEVNRAKSIVFLFLPVMLLLSIPAFSQQGNAIERGLQAGTGAGVEQVLTQSTDFAGEWVVRNWQNRLERSAGPSLGDYLGMPLNAAGRMRAETFDAGEWSVRDLQCRPHPVPYQWRAQGAMRIVKEVDPVSRELVAYHTQYVRSLDRAIYMDGRPHPPDYAPHTWEGFSTAHFEGNDLVITTTHLKESYIRRNGPTMSDQVKVTEWLTRHGDYLTIVTYIDDPVYLEEPFIQSVTYQREAHTELEYFPCTIVNENISDKIPHFLPGKNPWLKEFSEQEGVPYEATRGGAETMYPEYRAKMKGMKVAPLKPTPSAF
;
A
#
# COMPACT_ATOMS: atom_id res chain seq x y z
N MET A 1 65.71 -12.77 56.90
CA MET A 1 65.76 -11.31 57.06
C MET A 1 64.75 -10.70 56.06
N GLY A 2 63.81 -9.99 56.58
CA GLY A 2 62.91 -9.11 55.90
C GLY A 2 61.41 -9.52 55.96
N GLU A 3 60.86 -9.00 56.74
CA GLU A 3 59.64 -8.48 57.39
C GLU A 3 58.34 -8.67 56.60
N VAL A 4 57.42 -9.25 57.34
CA VAL A 4 55.97 -9.38 57.00
C VAL A 4 55.32 -8.03 57.37
N ASN A 5 54.69 -7.38 56.37
CA ASN A 5 53.78 -6.25 56.62
C ASN A 5 52.36 -6.65 56.43
N ARG A 6 51.59 -6.69 57.53
CA ARG A 6 50.14 -6.91 57.56
C ARG A 6 49.43 -5.62 57.14
N ALA A 7 48.68 -5.63 56.07
CA ALA A 7 47.72 -4.61 55.73
C ALA A 7 46.31 -5.02 56.22
N LYS A 8 45.74 -4.15 57.04
CA LYS A 8 44.39 -4.29 57.65
C LYS A 8 43.33 -4.07 56.58
N SER A 9 42.47 -5.05 56.41
CA SER A 9 41.24 -4.90 55.59
C SER A 9 40.23 -4.07 56.38
N ILE A 10 39.83 -2.95 55.79
CA ILE A 10 38.67 -2.15 56.20
C ILE A 10 37.53 -2.57 55.36
N VAL A 11 36.54 -3.22 55.94
CA VAL A 11 35.28 -3.60 55.30
C VAL A 11 34.37 -2.38 55.30
N PHE A 12 34.16 -1.76 54.14
CA PHE A 12 33.09 -0.76 53.94
C PHE A 12 31.79 -1.48 53.60
N LEU A 13 30.84 -1.39 54.53
CA LEU A 13 29.46 -1.82 54.33
C LEU A 13 28.76 -0.75 53.49
N PHE A 14 28.57 -0.99 52.21
CA PHE A 14 27.68 -0.18 51.37
C PHE A 14 26.25 -0.67 51.48
N LEU A 15 25.44 0.12 52.17
CA LEU A 15 23.98 0.01 52.07
C LEU A 15 23.53 0.52 50.67
N PRO A 16 22.77 -0.22 49.90
CA PRO A 16 22.15 0.37 48.70
C PRO A 16 20.95 1.20 49.14
N VAL A 17 21.07 2.52 48.96
CA VAL A 17 19.89 3.42 48.96
C VAL A 17 19.13 3.16 47.72
N MET A 18 17.99 2.46 47.83
CA MET A 18 17.00 2.27 46.77
C MET A 18 16.32 3.61 46.50
N LEU A 19 16.81 4.35 45.51
CA LEU A 19 16.12 5.53 45.00
C LEU A 19 14.90 5.02 44.18
N LEU A 20 13.74 5.05 44.76
CA LEU A 20 12.47 4.91 44.09
C LEU A 20 12.26 6.14 43.20
N LEU A 21 12.78 6.09 41.97
CA LEU A 21 12.34 6.99 40.92
C LEU A 21 10.90 6.64 40.54
N SER A 22 9.97 7.39 41.07
CA SER A 22 8.59 7.41 40.66
C SER A 22 8.57 7.88 39.17
N ILE A 23 8.31 6.94 38.25
CA ILE A 23 7.99 7.27 36.87
C ILE A 23 6.55 7.80 36.86
N PRO A 24 6.31 9.09 36.61
CA PRO A 24 4.93 9.54 36.53
C PRO A 24 4.34 9.21 35.19
N ALA A 25 3.29 8.40 35.22
CA ALA A 25 2.04 8.68 34.54
C ALA A 25 2.04 8.89 33.02
N PHE A 26 2.56 7.91 32.23
CA PHE A 26 2.09 7.78 30.85
C PHE A 26 0.83 6.89 30.74
N SER A 27 0.45 6.18 31.79
CA SER A 27 -0.74 5.32 31.80
C SER A 27 -2.06 6.08 32.06
N GLN A 28 -2.01 7.34 32.51
CA GLN A 28 -3.24 8.08 32.82
C GLN A 28 -3.88 8.78 31.61
N GLN A 29 -3.16 9.01 30.51
CA GLN A 29 -3.76 9.60 29.33
C GLN A 29 -4.60 8.60 28.53
N GLY A 30 -4.23 7.34 28.48
CA GLY A 30 -5.06 6.27 27.89
C GLY A 30 -6.41 6.13 28.59
N ASN A 31 -6.38 6.10 29.93
CA ASN A 31 -7.59 5.97 30.74
C ASN A 31 -8.51 7.22 30.73
N ALA A 32 -8.01 8.39 30.35
CA ALA A 32 -8.83 9.60 30.21
C ALA A 32 -9.58 9.62 28.87
N ILE A 33 -8.96 9.14 27.81
CA ILE A 33 -9.59 9.01 26.50
C ILE A 33 -10.66 7.90 26.56
N GLU A 34 -10.35 6.75 27.16
CA GLU A 34 -11.34 5.68 27.37
C GLU A 34 -12.52 6.12 28.23
N ARG A 35 -12.32 6.86 29.31
CA ARG A 35 -13.40 7.39 30.14
C ARG A 35 -14.20 8.48 29.47
N GLY A 36 -13.58 9.29 28.61
CA GLY A 36 -14.27 10.31 27.79
C GLY A 36 -15.14 9.67 26.71
N LEU A 37 -14.73 8.57 26.15
CA LEU A 37 -15.47 7.79 25.15
C LEU A 37 -16.64 7.00 25.81
N GLN A 38 -16.47 6.51 27.03
CA GLN A 38 -17.51 5.78 27.76
C GLN A 38 -18.64 6.69 28.29
N ALA A 39 -18.40 7.97 28.53
CA ALA A 39 -19.35 8.90 29.14
C ALA A 39 -20.42 9.44 28.18
N GLY A 40 -20.34 9.19 26.89
CA GLY A 40 -21.25 9.76 25.87
C GLY A 40 -21.83 8.78 24.86
N THR A 41 -21.61 7.49 25.01
CA THR A 41 -21.89 6.54 23.94
C THR A 41 -22.92 5.50 24.33
N GLY A 42 -24.05 5.49 23.65
CA GLY A 42 -24.88 4.30 23.61
C GLY A 42 -24.13 3.11 23.00
N ALA A 43 -24.57 1.89 23.29
CA ALA A 43 -23.95 0.63 22.91
C ALA A 43 -23.50 0.49 21.42
N GLY A 44 -24.01 1.35 20.54
CA GLY A 44 -23.64 1.35 19.12
C GLY A 44 -22.27 1.92 18.79
N VAL A 45 -21.74 2.85 19.59
CA VAL A 45 -20.41 3.46 19.35
C VAL A 45 -19.28 2.56 19.86
N GLU A 46 -19.55 1.83 20.92
CA GLU A 46 -18.58 0.85 21.45
C GLU A 46 -18.31 -0.28 20.44
N GLN A 47 -19.33 -0.73 19.71
CA GLN A 47 -19.16 -1.71 18.63
C GLN A 47 -18.31 -1.20 17.46
N VAL A 48 -18.40 0.08 17.13
CA VAL A 48 -17.65 0.67 16.00
C VAL A 48 -16.15 0.77 16.31
N LEU A 49 -15.78 0.89 17.58
CA LEU A 49 -14.38 1.04 18.02
C LEU A 49 -13.71 -0.29 18.43
N THR A 50 -14.46 -1.38 18.48
CA THR A 50 -13.89 -2.69 18.83
C THR A 50 -13.16 -3.28 17.65
N GLN A 51 -11.86 -3.51 17.79
CA GLN A 51 -11.08 -4.25 16.81
C GLN A 51 -11.55 -5.70 16.72
N SER A 52 -11.54 -6.24 15.51
CA SER A 52 -11.94 -7.62 15.25
C SER A 52 -10.89 -8.32 14.40
N THR A 53 -10.58 -9.56 14.75
CA THR A 53 -9.69 -10.44 14.00
C THR A 53 -10.40 -11.22 12.88
N ASP A 54 -11.69 -11.03 12.71
CA ASP A 54 -12.43 -11.64 11.60
C ASP A 54 -12.54 -10.68 10.41
N PHE A 55 -11.78 -10.92 9.37
CA PHE A 55 -11.75 -10.13 8.16
C PHE A 55 -12.68 -10.63 7.07
N ALA A 56 -13.28 -11.82 7.23
CA ALA A 56 -14.19 -12.37 6.24
C ALA A 56 -15.46 -11.52 6.10
N GLY A 57 -15.92 -11.37 4.87
CA GLY A 57 -17.12 -10.61 4.54
C GLY A 57 -17.05 -9.92 3.20
N GLU A 58 -18.07 -9.12 2.95
CA GLU A 58 -18.19 -8.29 1.78
C GLU A 58 -17.95 -6.84 2.15
N TRP A 59 -17.14 -6.16 1.36
CA TRP A 59 -16.56 -4.87 1.67
C TRP A 59 -16.71 -3.93 0.49
N VAL A 60 -17.15 -2.69 0.72
CA VAL A 60 -17.24 -1.65 -0.30
C VAL A 60 -16.28 -0.51 0.03
N VAL A 61 -15.50 -0.09 -0.93
CA VAL A 61 -14.53 0.99 -0.74
C VAL A 61 -15.21 2.31 -0.41
N ARG A 62 -14.72 3.00 0.61
CA ARG A 62 -15.24 4.31 1.06
C ARG A 62 -14.26 5.43 0.83
N ASN A 63 -13.00 5.20 1.11
CA ASN A 63 -11.96 6.20 0.96
C ASN A 63 -10.64 5.56 0.56
N TRP A 64 -9.97 6.13 -0.42
CA TRP A 64 -8.62 5.78 -0.85
C TRP A 64 -7.86 7.04 -1.28
N GLN A 65 -6.56 7.03 -1.08
CA GLN A 65 -5.71 8.21 -1.30
C GLN A 65 -5.77 8.75 -2.73
N ASN A 66 -5.94 7.86 -3.70
CA ASN A 66 -5.95 8.23 -5.12
C ASN A 66 -7.36 8.19 -5.71
N ARG A 67 -8.29 8.82 -5.03
CA ARG A 67 -9.71 8.85 -5.42
C ARG A 67 -9.94 9.36 -6.85
N LEU A 68 -9.05 10.18 -7.36
CA LEU A 68 -9.13 10.70 -8.73
C LEU A 68 -8.67 9.66 -9.78
N GLU A 69 -8.01 8.58 -9.38
CA GLU A 69 -7.67 7.47 -10.26
C GLU A 69 -8.92 6.67 -10.59
N ARG A 70 -9.55 7.05 -11.65
CA ARG A 70 -10.64 6.28 -12.23
C ARG A 70 -10.11 5.27 -13.23
N SER A 71 -10.99 4.67 -14.02
CA SER A 71 -10.65 3.62 -14.98
C SER A 71 -9.48 3.94 -15.90
N ALA A 72 -9.26 5.21 -16.24
CA ALA A 72 -8.11 5.64 -17.03
C ALA A 72 -6.86 6.00 -16.21
N GLY A 73 -7.00 6.12 -14.89
CA GLY A 73 -5.95 6.65 -14.03
C GLY A 73 -5.78 8.17 -14.13
N PRO A 74 -4.89 8.76 -13.35
CA PRO A 74 -4.51 10.17 -13.47
C PRO A 74 -3.69 10.43 -14.74
N SER A 75 -3.55 11.71 -15.11
CA SER A 75 -2.76 12.12 -16.28
C SER A 75 -1.31 11.67 -16.15
N LEU A 76 -0.66 11.43 -17.29
CA LEU A 76 0.76 11.13 -17.33
C LEU A 76 1.55 12.31 -16.75
N GLY A 77 2.46 12.03 -15.83
CA GLY A 77 3.22 13.04 -15.08
C GLY A 77 2.63 13.39 -13.72
N ASP A 78 1.38 13.06 -13.45
CA ASP A 78 0.80 13.19 -12.11
C ASP A 78 1.12 11.94 -11.26
N TYR A 79 2.28 11.95 -10.65
CA TYR A 79 2.72 10.82 -9.81
C TYR A 79 2.42 11.03 -8.31
N LEU A 80 1.73 12.10 -7.93
CA LEU A 80 1.28 12.41 -6.56
C LEU A 80 2.42 12.31 -5.52
N GLY A 81 3.62 12.78 -5.87
CA GLY A 81 4.78 12.74 -4.97
C GLY A 81 5.34 11.34 -4.70
N MET A 82 4.99 10.34 -5.51
CA MET A 82 5.55 9.00 -5.40
C MET A 82 7.08 9.06 -5.51
N PRO A 83 7.83 8.37 -4.63
CA PRO A 83 9.29 8.46 -4.54
C PRO A 83 9.98 7.64 -5.65
N LEU A 84 9.72 8.01 -6.91
CA LEU A 84 10.32 7.35 -8.06
C LEU A 84 11.80 7.73 -8.19
N ASN A 85 12.68 6.74 -8.28
CA ASN A 85 14.05 6.98 -8.68
C ASN A 85 14.15 7.27 -10.21
N ALA A 86 15.35 7.49 -10.72
CA ALA A 86 15.54 7.82 -12.14
C ALA A 86 15.03 6.73 -13.10
N ALA A 87 15.18 5.46 -12.73
CA ALA A 87 14.70 4.34 -13.54
C ALA A 87 13.16 4.26 -13.51
N GLY A 88 12.55 4.36 -12.33
CA GLY A 88 11.10 4.37 -12.16
C GLY A 88 10.44 5.54 -12.89
N ARG A 89 11.08 6.72 -12.83
CA ARG A 89 10.63 7.91 -13.58
C ARG A 89 10.69 7.70 -15.09
N MET A 90 11.79 7.16 -15.59
CA MET A 90 11.92 6.85 -17.01
C MET A 90 10.85 5.84 -17.47
N ARG A 91 10.58 4.82 -16.67
CA ARG A 91 9.52 3.85 -16.94
C ARG A 91 8.15 4.51 -16.96
N ALA A 92 7.86 5.38 -15.98
CA ALA A 92 6.59 6.10 -15.91
C ALA A 92 6.41 7.05 -17.11
N GLU A 93 7.43 7.79 -17.49
CA GLU A 93 7.38 8.73 -18.61
C GLU A 93 7.28 8.05 -19.99
N THR A 94 7.71 6.82 -20.10
CA THR A 94 7.61 6.04 -21.36
C THR A 94 6.36 5.20 -21.46
N PHE A 95 5.54 5.10 -20.43
CA PHE A 95 4.36 4.27 -20.39
C PHE A 95 3.38 4.55 -21.54
N ASP A 96 2.92 3.51 -22.21
CA ASP A 96 1.91 3.59 -23.26
C ASP A 96 0.53 3.23 -22.71
N ALA A 97 -0.20 4.27 -22.27
CA ALA A 97 -1.54 4.10 -21.72
C ALA A 97 -2.55 3.58 -22.76
N GLY A 98 -2.36 3.90 -24.04
CA GLY A 98 -3.24 3.45 -25.11
C GLY A 98 -3.15 1.93 -25.31
N GLU A 99 -1.94 1.43 -25.50
CA GLU A 99 -1.72 -0.02 -25.66
C GLU A 99 -2.06 -0.78 -24.36
N TRP A 100 -1.72 -0.20 -23.20
CA TRP A 100 -2.09 -0.80 -21.92
C TRP A 100 -3.60 -0.97 -21.77
N SER A 101 -4.39 0.03 -22.15
CA SER A 101 -5.86 -0.04 -22.05
C SER A 101 -6.44 -1.16 -22.91
N VAL A 102 -5.88 -1.43 -24.08
CA VAL A 102 -6.26 -2.58 -24.90
C VAL A 102 -5.99 -3.90 -24.18
N ARG A 103 -4.81 -4.02 -23.56
CA ARG A 103 -4.44 -5.23 -22.80
C ARG A 103 -5.30 -5.41 -21.56
N ASP A 104 -5.65 -4.33 -20.91
CA ASP A 104 -6.56 -4.33 -19.75
C ASP A 104 -7.93 -4.92 -20.10
N LEU A 105 -8.45 -4.64 -21.31
CA LEU A 105 -9.69 -5.20 -21.81
C LEU A 105 -9.59 -6.70 -22.17
N GLN A 106 -8.37 -7.24 -22.24
CA GLN A 106 -8.09 -8.64 -22.54
C GLN A 106 -7.94 -9.51 -21.29
N CYS A 107 -8.72 -9.27 -20.27
CA CYS A 107 -8.79 -10.07 -19.06
C CYS A 107 -7.50 -10.08 -18.21
N ARG A 108 -6.64 -9.08 -18.35
CA ARG A 108 -5.48 -8.95 -17.48
C ARG A 108 -5.94 -8.58 -16.07
N PRO A 109 -5.56 -9.36 -15.04
CA PRO A 109 -5.95 -9.04 -13.68
C PRO A 109 -5.24 -7.80 -13.16
N HIS A 110 -5.86 -7.12 -12.19
CA HIS A 110 -5.20 -6.09 -11.42
C HIS A 110 -4.20 -6.75 -10.46
N PRO A 111 -2.94 -6.29 -10.46
CA PRO A 111 -1.91 -6.85 -9.56
C PRO A 111 -2.09 -6.37 -8.13
N VAL A 112 -1.53 -7.08 -7.18
CA VAL A 112 -1.23 -6.53 -5.86
C VAL A 112 -0.12 -5.47 -6.03
N PRO A 113 -0.20 -4.27 -5.45
CA PRO A 113 -1.17 -3.76 -4.47
C PRO A 113 -2.35 -3.00 -5.06
N TYR A 114 -2.52 -2.95 -6.38
CA TYR A 114 -3.57 -2.15 -7.01
C TYR A 114 -4.98 -2.67 -6.72
N GLN A 115 -5.13 -3.95 -6.37
CA GLN A 115 -6.43 -4.57 -6.05
C GLN A 115 -7.25 -3.77 -5.04
N TRP A 116 -6.61 -3.27 -3.99
CA TRP A 116 -7.29 -2.51 -2.94
C TRP A 116 -7.74 -1.11 -3.35
N ARG A 117 -7.31 -0.64 -4.51
CA ARG A 117 -7.44 0.77 -4.90
C ARG A 117 -8.54 1.05 -5.89
N ALA A 118 -9.02 0.04 -6.57
CA ALA A 118 -10.06 0.21 -7.57
C ALA A 118 -11.44 0.41 -6.91
N GLN A 119 -12.36 0.98 -7.66
CA GLN A 119 -13.76 1.12 -7.23
C GLN A 119 -14.42 -0.26 -7.19
N GLY A 120 -15.40 -0.41 -6.31
CA GLY A 120 -16.23 -1.60 -6.28
C GLY A 120 -16.20 -2.32 -4.95
N ALA A 121 -16.71 -3.53 -4.99
CA ALA A 121 -16.79 -4.42 -3.86
C ALA A 121 -15.63 -5.42 -3.84
N MET A 122 -15.30 -5.84 -2.66
CA MET A 122 -14.34 -6.88 -2.38
C MET A 122 -14.99 -7.92 -1.48
N ARG A 123 -14.68 -9.19 -1.71
CA ARG A 123 -15.05 -10.29 -0.83
C ARG A 123 -13.80 -10.90 -0.24
N ILE A 124 -13.80 -11.12 1.07
CA ILE A 124 -12.78 -11.91 1.78
C ILE A 124 -13.47 -13.16 2.32
N VAL A 125 -12.98 -14.33 1.95
CA VAL A 125 -13.48 -15.61 2.43
C VAL A 125 -12.39 -16.38 3.16
N LYS A 126 -12.78 -17.26 4.08
CA LYS A 126 -11.87 -18.14 4.82
C LYS A 126 -11.79 -19.49 4.14
N GLU A 127 -10.59 -19.99 3.97
CA GLU A 127 -10.31 -21.39 3.77
C GLU A 127 -9.99 -22.02 5.12
N VAL A 128 -10.77 -23.01 5.52
CA VAL A 128 -10.66 -23.69 6.81
C VAL A 128 -10.43 -25.17 6.55
N ASP A 129 -9.42 -25.74 7.19
CA ASP A 129 -9.20 -27.17 7.12
C ASP A 129 -10.44 -27.92 7.64
N PRO A 130 -11.00 -28.86 6.88
CA PRO A 130 -12.25 -29.52 7.24
C PRO A 130 -12.14 -30.44 8.48
N VAL A 131 -10.92 -30.88 8.82
CA VAL A 131 -10.64 -31.80 9.91
C VAL A 131 -10.20 -31.04 11.17
N SER A 132 -9.12 -30.27 11.08
CA SER A 132 -8.58 -29.52 12.23
C SER A 132 -9.39 -28.28 12.56
N ARG A 133 -10.18 -27.76 11.61
CA ARG A 133 -10.92 -26.49 11.69
C ARG A 133 -10.02 -25.26 11.81
N GLU A 134 -8.75 -25.39 11.53
CA GLU A 134 -7.81 -24.31 11.52
C GLU A 134 -7.97 -23.44 10.26
N LEU A 135 -7.72 -22.15 10.40
CA LEU A 135 -7.71 -21.21 9.29
C LEU A 135 -6.43 -21.42 8.45
N VAL A 136 -6.58 -21.90 7.24
CA VAL A 136 -5.46 -22.16 6.31
C VAL A 136 -5.10 -20.92 5.52
N ALA A 137 -6.10 -20.20 5.00
CA ALA A 137 -5.91 -19.00 4.22
C ALA A 137 -7.13 -18.06 4.26
N TYR A 138 -6.88 -16.79 3.96
CA TYR A 138 -7.91 -15.90 3.44
C TYR A 138 -7.80 -15.83 1.92
N HIS A 139 -8.94 -15.79 1.24
CA HIS A 139 -9.03 -15.55 -0.19
C HIS A 139 -9.66 -14.19 -0.42
N THR A 140 -9.03 -13.36 -1.22
CA THR A 140 -9.58 -12.06 -1.60
C THR A 140 -10.03 -12.08 -3.05
N GLN A 141 -11.29 -11.72 -3.26
CA GLN A 141 -11.92 -11.63 -4.56
C GLN A 141 -12.31 -10.19 -4.82
N TYR A 142 -11.86 -9.67 -5.93
CA TYR A 142 -12.09 -8.31 -6.34
C TYR A 142 -12.35 -8.25 -7.85
N VAL A 143 -13.06 -7.21 -8.31
CA VAL A 143 -13.28 -7.02 -9.75
C VAL A 143 -11.95 -6.98 -10.50
N ARG A 144 -11.81 -7.79 -11.55
CA ARG A 144 -10.59 -7.92 -12.36
C ARG A 144 -9.34 -8.36 -11.60
N SER A 145 -9.48 -9.00 -10.47
CA SER A 145 -8.39 -9.74 -9.84
C SER A 145 -8.63 -11.23 -9.95
N LEU A 146 -7.54 -11.99 -9.88
CA LEU A 146 -7.62 -13.42 -9.62
C LEU A 146 -7.92 -13.63 -8.14
N ASP A 147 -8.32 -14.85 -7.80
CA ASP A 147 -8.44 -15.27 -6.41
C ASP A 147 -7.05 -15.26 -5.76
N ARG A 148 -6.83 -14.34 -4.82
CA ARG A 148 -5.55 -14.21 -4.11
C ARG A 148 -5.66 -14.98 -2.80
N ALA A 149 -4.86 -16.04 -2.68
CA ALA A 149 -4.71 -16.77 -1.42
C ALA A 149 -3.68 -16.08 -0.53
N ILE A 150 -4.05 -15.85 0.73
CA ILE A 150 -3.21 -15.27 1.78
C ILE A 150 -3.08 -16.34 2.87
N TYR A 151 -1.94 -17.04 2.88
CA TYR A 151 -1.74 -18.21 3.72
C TYR A 151 -1.48 -17.85 5.18
N MET A 152 -2.16 -18.56 6.08
CA MET A 152 -2.10 -18.35 7.54
C MET A 152 -1.34 -19.47 8.27
N ASP A 153 -0.90 -20.51 7.59
CA ASP A 153 -0.30 -21.72 8.15
C ASP A 153 1.21 -21.62 8.40
N GLY A 154 1.80 -20.41 8.21
CA GLY A 154 3.22 -20.18 8.48
C GLY A 154 4.17 -20.77 7.45
N ARG A 155 3.68 -21.19 6.27
CA ARG A 155 4.52 -21.70 5.20
C ARG A 155 5.55 -20.66 4.74
N PRO A 156 6.77 -21.06 4.37
CA PRO A 156 7.78 -20.15 3.86
C PRO A 156 7.41 -19.65 2.47
N HIS A 157 7.91 -18.46 2.12
CA HIS A 157 7.86 -17.97 0.75
C HIS A 157 8.68 -18.86 -0.18
N PRO A 158 8.29 -18.97 -1.46
CA PRO A 158 9.05 -19.69 -2.47
C PRO A 158 10.47 -19.11 -2.61
N PRO A 159 11.43 -19.88 -3.12
CA PRO A 159 12.76 -19.36 -3.40
C PRO A 159 12.71 -18.36 -4.58
N ASP A 160 13.69 -17.45 -4.65
CA ASP A 160 13.71 -16.32 -5.60
C ASP A 160 13.57 -16.73 -7.07
N TYR A 161 13.93 -17.96 -7.44
CA TYR A 161 13.80 -18.47 -8.79
C TYR A 161 12.41 -19.02 -9.13
N ALA A 162 11.49 -19.03 -8.17
CA ALA A 162 10.13 -19.51 -8.41
C ALA A 162 9.35 -18.57 -9.38
N PRO A 163 8.38 -19.10 -10.11
CA PRO A 163 7.60 -18.30 -11.04
C PRO A 163 6.87 -17.15 -10.37
N HIS A 164 6.94 -15.97 -10.98
CA HIS A 164 6.18 -14.78 -10.57
C HIS A 164 4.76 -14.80 -11.16
N THR A 165 3.81 -14.34 -10.39
CA THR A 165 2.39 -14.24 -10.79
C THR A 165 1.84 -12.83 -10.57
N TRP A 166 0.65 -12.54 -11.06
CA TRP A 166 0.00 -11.26 -10.85
C TRP A 166 -0.39 -11.02 -9.38
N GLU A 167 -0.76 -12.11 -8.68
CA GLU A 167 -1.16 -12.09 -7.27
C GLU A 167 0.03 -12.30 -6.34
N GLY A 168 1.17 -12.71 -6.86
CA GLY A 168 2.34 -13.06 -6.07
C GLY A 168 2.12 -14.28 -5.19
N PHE A 169 2.91 -14.36 -4.14
CA PHE A 169 2.77 -15.33 -3.06
C PHE A 169 2.62 -14.57 -1.74
N SER A 170 1.51 -14.78 -1.04
CA SER A 170 1.15 -14.04 0.16
C SER A 170 1.07 -14.95 1.37
N THR A 171 1.74 -14.57 2.46
CA THR A 171 1.57 -15.15 3.79
C THR A 171 1.15 -14.10 4.77
N ALA A 172 0.48 -14.47 5.86
CA ALA A 172 0.10 -13.53 6.88
C ALA A 172 0.21 -14.11 8.29
N HIS A 173 0.27 -13.20 9.24
CA HIS A 173 0.21 -13.47 10.67
C HIS A 173 -0.51 -12.33 11.39
N PHE A 174 -0.90 -12.57 12.62
CA PHE A 174 -1.49 -11.52 13.44
C PHE A 174 -0.43 -10.80 14.27
N GLU A 175 -0.49 -9.46 14.28
CA GLU A 175 0.19 -8.58 15.22
C GLU A 175 -0.88 -7.89 16.08
N GLY A 176 -1.12 -8.39 17.26
CA GLY A 176 -2.30 -7.99 18.04
C GLY A 176 -3.59 -8.37 17.32
N ASN A 177 -4.38 -7.39 16.91
CA ASN A 177 -5.61 -7.59 16.16
C ASN A 177 -5.45 -7.26 14.66
N ASP A 178 -4.29 -6.80 14.24
CA ASP A 178 -4.01 -6.50 12.85
C ASP A 178 -3.54 -7.75 12.10
N LEU A 179 -4.03 -7.94 10.90
CA LEU A 179 -3.52 -8.96 9.99
C LEU A 179 -2.40 -8.36 9.14
N VAL A 180 -1.18 -8.86 9.33
CA VAL A 180 -0.01 -8.40 8.58
C VAL A 180 0.28 -9.40 7.45
N ILE A 181 0.20 -8.93 6.21
CA ILE A 181 0.39 -9.72 5.01
C ILE A 181 1.72 -9.34 4.38
N THR A 182 2.52 -10.32 4.00
CA THR A 182 3.71 -10.14 3.18
C THR A 182 3.51 -10.82 1.83
N THR A 183 3.81 -10.10 0.73
CA THR A 183 3.69 -10.61 -0.63
C THR A 183 4.99 -10.42 -1.40
N THR A 184 5.43 -11.48 -2.06
CA THR A 184 6.58 -11.52 -2.96
C THR A 184 6.20 -12.23 -4.26
N HIS A 185 7.14 -12.44 -5.18
CA HIS A 185 6.95 -13.13 -6.46
C HIS A 185 5.85 -12.51 -7.34
N LEU A 186 5.75 -11.18 -7.27
CA LEU A 186 4.88 -10.42 -8.16
C LEU A 186 5.54 -10.23 -9.53
N LYS A 187 4.77 -10.32 -10.60
CA LYS A 187 5.21 -9.90 -11.94
C LYS A 187 5.42 -8.39 -11.99
N GLU A 188 6.36 -7.93 -12.83
CA GLU A 188 6.45 -6.51 -13.17
C GLU A 188 5.07 -5.98 -13.60
N SER A 189 4.61 -4.94 -12.94
CA SER A 189 3.32 -4.36 -13.18
C SER A 189 3.28 -2.88 -12.74
N TYR A 190 2.10 -2.31 -12.58
CA TYR A 190 1.94 -0.92 -12.22
C TYR A 190 1.55 -0.75 -10.73
N ILE A 191 2.09 0.28 -10.11
CA ILE A 191 1.57 0.82 -8.84
C ILE A 191 0.35 1.69 -9.14
N ARG A 192 0.43 2.46 -10.23
CA ARG A 192 -0.65 3.30 -10.77
C ARG A 192 -0.74 3.16 -12.29
N ARG A 193 -1.94 3.32 -12.81
CA ARG A 193 -2.24 3.13 -14.23
C ARG A 193 -1.79 4.26 -15.15
N ASN A 194 -1.12 5.26 -14.63
CA ASN A 194 -0.54 6.37 -15.40
C ASN A 194 0.98 6.29 -15.54
N GLY A 195 1.57 5.10 -15.31
CA GLY A 195 2.95 4.83 -15.62
C GLY A 195 3.87 4.38 -14.49
N PRO A 196 3.70 4.80 -13.21
CA PRO A 196 4.51 4.28 -12.12
C PRO A 196 4.43 2.76 -12.03
N THR A 197 5.58 2.14 -12.26
CA THR A 197 5.75 0.69 -12.38
C THR A 197 6.38 0.14 -11.11
N MET A 198 6.01 -1.08 -10.74
CA MET A 198 6.76 -1.89 -9.77
C MET A 198 7.52 -2.99 -10.50
N SER A 199 8.69 -3.33 -10.00
CA SER A 199 9.52 -4.42 -10.52
C SER A 199 9.05 -5.77 -10.01
N ASP A 200 9.64 -6.83 -10.54
CA ASP A 200 9.48 -8.20 -10.04
C ASP A 200 10.25 -8.48 -8.74
N GLN A 201 11.09 -7.52 -8.28
CA GLN A 201 11.78 -7.58 -7.00
C GLN A 201 11.00 -6.90 -5.87
N VAL A 202 9.82 -6.35 -6.17
CA VAL A 202 8.98 -5.67 -5.19
C VAL A 202 8.56 -6.60 -4.06
N LYS A 203 8.59 -6.06 -2.84
CA LYS A 203 7.99 -6.66 -1.66
C LYS A 203 6.86 -5.76 -1.17
N VAL A 204 5.69 -6.34 -0.97
CA VAL A 204 4.53 -5.60 -0.46
C VAL A 204 4.20 -6.11 0.92
N THR A 205 4.05 -5.19 1.88
CA THR A 205 3.54 -5.49 3.22
C THR A 205 2.24 -4.74 3.44
N GLU A 206 1.23 -5.41 3.96
CA GLU A 206 -0.09 -4.84 4.14
C GLU A 206 -0.57 -5.10 5.57
N TRP A 207 -1.12 -4.08 6.20
CA TRP A 207 -1.76 -4.17 7.52
C TRP A 207 -3.26 -3.98 7.34
N LEU A 208 -4.01 -4.98 7.72
CA LEU A 208 -5.46 -4.95 7.73
C LEU A 208 -5.94 -4.75 9.16
N THR A 209 -6.53 -3.60 9.44
CA THR A 209 -7.08 -3.24 10.74
C THR A 209 -8.60 -3.13 10.63
N ARG A 210 -9.33 -3.93 11.40
CA ARG A 210 -10.78 -3.90 11.40
C ARG A 210 -11.34 -3.24 12.67
N HIS A 211 -12.18 -2.23 12.48
CA HIS A 211 -12.93 -1.56 13.53
C HIS A 211 -14.44 -1.68 13.25
N GLY A 212 -15.09 -2.66 13.87
CA GLY A 212 -16.52 -2.92 13.62
C GLY A 212 -16.78 -3.22 12.13
N ASP A 213 -17.53 -2.33 11.49
CA ASP A 213 -17.89 -2.44 10.07
C ASP A 213 -16.91 -1.71 9.13
N TYR A 214 -15.81 -1.20 9.64
CA TYR A 214 -14.77 -0.57 8.83
C TYR A 214 -13.51 -1.42 8.81
N LEU A 215 -12.89 -1.50 7.62
CA LEU A 215 -11.62 -2.14 7.37
C LEU A 215 -10.67 -1.12 6.75
N THR A 216 -9.59 -0.81 7.45
CA THR A 216 -8.50 0.00 6.92
C THR A 216 -7.37 -0.91 6.48
N ILE A 217 -6.88 -0.71 5.27
CA ILE A 217 -5.74 -1.41 4.70
C ILE A 217 -4.65 -0.38 4.45
N VAL A 218 -3.51 -0.55 5.09
CA VAL A 218 -2.29 0.21 4.82
C VAL A 218 -1.37 -0.68 4.01
N THR A 219 -0.91 -0.21 2.87
CA THR A 219 -0.02 -0.92 1.95
C THR A 219 1.32 -0.22 1.90
N TYR A 220 2.38 -0.95 2.16
CA TYR A 220 3.78 -0.55 2.10
C TYR A 220 4.42 -1.27 0.92
N ILE A 221 4.89 -0.51 -0.07
CA ILE A 221 5.49 -1.00 -1.30
C ILE A 221 6.97 -0.68 -1.26
N ASP A 222 7.78 -1.71 -1.17
CA ASP A 222 9.24 -1.62 -1.16
C ASP A 222 9.78 -2.20 -2.48
N ASP A 223 10.22 -1.32 -3.37
CA ASP A 223 10.75 -1.69 -4.68
C ASP A 223 12.15 -1.13 -4.87
N PRO A 224 13.19 -1.97 -4.73
CA PRO A 224 14.58 -1.52 -4.82
C PRO A 224 15.00 -1.08 -6.22
N VAL A 225 14.19 -1.40 -7.25
CA VAL A 225 14.51 -1.08 -8.65
C VAL A 225 13.96 0.28 -9.07
N TYR A 226 12.75 0.64 -8.64
CA TYR A 226 12.06 1.82 -9.17
C TYR A 226 11.72 2.89 -8.13
N LEU A 227 11.88 2.61 -6.84
CA LEU A 227 11.63 3.57 -5.77
C LEU A 227 12.93 3.98 -5.06
N GLU A 228 13.00 5.24 -4.61
CA GLU A 228 14.07 5.76 -3.75
C GLU A 228 13.85 5.40 -2.29
N GLU A 229 12.59 5.32 -1.90
CA GLU A 229 12.12 4.93 -0.57
C GLU A 229 10.77 4.21 -0.70
N PRO A 230 10.36 3.43 0.29
CA PRO A 230 9.08 2.74 0.23
C PRO A 230 7.89 3.68 0.07
N PHE A 231 6.94 3.29 -0.76
CA PHE A 231 5.70 4.03 -0.97
C PHE A 231 4.58 3.46 -0.10
N ILE A 232 3.94 4.34 0.67
CA ILE A 232 2.86 3.96 1.58
C ILE A 232 1.54 4.55 1.09
N GLN A 233 0.51 3.74 1.10
CA GLN A 233 -0.85 4.17 0.77
C GLN A 233 -1.87 3.49 1.68
N SER A 234 -3.05 4.09 1.81
CA SER A 234 -4.13 3.51 2.60
C SER A 234 -5.46 3.55 1.87
N VAL A 235 -6.35 2.65 2.24
CA VAL A 235 -7.72 2.58 1.76
C VAL A 235 -8.63 2.15 2.90
N THR A 236 -9.87 2.66 2.90
CA THR A 236 -10.87 2.28 3.89
C THR A 236 -12.08 1.68 3.19
N TYR A 237 -12.49 0.53 3.67
CA TYR A 237 -13.69 -0.18 3.27
C TYR A 237 -14.73 -0.14 4.37
N GLN A 238 -15.98 -0.27 3.99
CA GLN A 238 -17.08 -0.51 4.90
C GLN A 238 -17.73 -1.85 4.57
N ARG A 239 -18.10 -2.59 5.62
CA ARG A 239 -18.82 -3.85 5.46
C ARG A 239 -20.21 -3.59 4.90
N GLU A 240 -20.57 -4.34 3.89
CA GLU A 240 -21.89 -4.34 3.28
C GLU A 240 -22.42 -5.76 3.21
N ALA A 241 -23.61 -5.97 3.75
CA ALA A 241 -24.32 -7.22 3.53
C ALA A 241 -24.96 -7.16 2.13
N HIS A 242 -24.82 -8.19 1.34
CA HIS A 242 -25.44 -8.33 0.02
C HIS A 242 -24.81 -7.48 -1.09
N THR A 243 -23.50 -7.25 -1.02
CA THR A 243 -22.78 -6.63 -2.12
C THR A 243 -22.53 -7.67 -3.22
N GLU A 244 -22.89 -7.35 -4.44
CA GLU A 244 -22.51 -8.16 -5.59
C GLU A 244 -21.12 -7.76 -6.07
N LEU A 245 -20.26 -8.74 -6.32
CA LEU A 245 -19.02 -8.50 -7.03
C LEU A 245 -19.35 -8.16 -8.48
N GLU A 246 -18.89 -6.99 -8.93
CA GLU A 246 -19.10 -6.58 -10.32
C GLU A 246 -18.42 -7.56 -11.27
N TYR A 247 -19.18 -8.08 -12.21
CA TYR A 247 -18.63 -8.81 -13.34
C TYR A 247 -18.07 -7.81 -14.35
N PHE A 248 -16.77 -7.88 -14.58
CA PHE A 248 -16.13 -7.08 -15.62
C PHE A 248 -16.01 -7.90 -16.90
N PRO A 249 -16.78 -7.59 -17.94
CA PRO A 249 -16.67 -8.30 -19.19
C PRO A 249 -15.30 -8.05 -19.81
N CYS A 250 -14.63 -9.11 -20.18
CA CYS A 250 -13.35 -9.05 -20.88
C CYS A 250 -13.33 -10.13 -21.98
N THR A 251 -12.52 -9.93 -23.00
CA THR A 251 -12.39 -10.86 -24.12
C THR A 251 -10.92 -11.13 -24.40
N ILE A 252 -10.53 -12.38 -24.40
CA ILE A 252 -9.19 -12.77 -24.84
C ILE A 252 -9.21 -12.77 -26.36
N VAL A 253 -8.56 -11.78 -26.97
CA VAL A 253 -8.58 -11.58 -28.43
C VAL A 253 -7.24 -11.80 -29.09
N ASN A 254 -6.16 -12.00 -28.35
CA ASN A 254 -4.84 -12.06 -28.95
C ASN A 254 -3.95 -13.10 -28.33
N GLU A 255 -3.30 -13.83 -29.19
CA GLU A 255 -2.36 -14.89 -28.88
C GLU A 255 -0.98 -14.36 -28.43
N ASN A 256 -0.64 -13.12 -28.74
CA ASN A 256 0.65 -12.49 -28.43
C ASN A 256 0.56 -11.48 -27.27
N ILE A 257 -0.04 -11.86 -26.17
CA ILE A 257 -0.09 -11.01 -24.99
C ILE A 257 1.26 -11.07 -24.30
N SER A 258 2.07 -10.03 -24.51
CA SER A 258 3.27 -9.82 -23.69
C SER A 258 2.87 -9.52 -22.26
N ASP A 259 3.51 -10.16 -21.28
CA ASP A 259 3.34 -9.84 -19.84
C ASP A 259 4.02 -8.52 -19.47
N LYS A 260 4.76 -7.91 -20.39
CA LYS A 260 5.48 -6.66 -20.14
C LYS A 260 4.57 -5.46 -20.28
N ILE A 261 4.83 -4.45 -19.49
CA ILE A 261 4.19 -3.14 -19.62
C ILE A 261 4.65 -2.49 -20.94
N PRO A 262 3.73 -1.96 -21.76
CA PRO A 262 4.07 -1.32 -23.02
C PRO A 262 4.70 0.05 -22.80
N HIS A 263 5.72 0.40 -23.60
CA HIS A 263 6.48 1.61 -23.48
C HIS A 263 6.82 2.22 -24.83
N PHE A 264 6.74 3.54 -24.93
CA PHE A 264 7.41 4.31 -25.96
C PHE A 264 8.94 4.29 -25.77
N LEU A 265 9.67 4.61 -26.78
CA LEU A 265 11.10 4.93 -26.63
C LEU A 265 11.25 6.16 -25.73
N PRO A 266 12.33 6.25 -24.92
CA PRO A 266 12.59 7.40 -24.06
C PRO A 266 12.50 8.74 -24.83
N GLY A 267 11.74 9.68 -24.30
CA GLY A 267 11.50 10.98 -24.89
C GLY A 267 10.58 10.99 -26.12
N LYS A 268 10.01 9.86 -26.53
CA LYS A 268 9.09 9.76 -27.69
C LYS A 268 7.62 9.62 -27.31
N ASN A 269 7.30 9.59 -26.02
CA ASN A 269 5.91 9.57 -25.57
C ASN A 269 5.26 10.93 -25.90
N PRO A 270 4.21 10.96 -26.72
CA PRO A 270 3.55 12.23 -27.11
C PRO A 270 2.79 12.88 -25.94
N TRP A 271 2.53 12.15 -24.86
CA TRP A 271 1.72 12.58 -23.73
C TRP A 271 2.54 13.06 -22.52
N LEU A 272 3.87 13.18 -22.66
CA LEU A 272 4.78 13.57 -21.56
C LEU A 272 4.39 14.87 -20.85
N LYS A 273 3.74 15.79 -21.53
CA LYS A 273 3.34 17.08 -20.99
C LYS A 273 1.85 17.17 -20.61
N GLU A 274 1.14 16.06 -20.69
CA GLU A 274 -0.31 16.06 -20.50
C GLU A 274 -0.73 16.73 -19.19
N PHE A 275 -0.20 16.30 -18.06
CA PHE A 275 -0.51 16.88 -16.75
C PHE A 275 -0.10 18.37 -16.67
N SER A 276 1.10 18.71 -17.14
CA SER A 276 1.59 20.10 -17.16
C SER A 276 0.67 21.01 -17.95
N GLU A 277 0.20 20.55 -19.11
CA GLU A 277 -0.68 21.31 -20.00
C GLU A 277 -2.12 21.40 -19.50
N GLN A 278 -2.63 20.34 -18.87
CA GLN A 278 -3.99 20.31 -18.32
C GLN A 278 -4.12 21.19 -17.07
N GLU A 279 -3.14 21.08 -16.16
CA GLU A 279 -3.18 21.77 -14.88
C GLU A 279 -2.50 23.15 -14.88
N GLY A 280 -1.86 23.52 -15.99
CA GLY A 280 -1.16 24.79 -16.08
C GLY A 280 0.03 24.91 -15.14
N VAL A 281 0.72 23.81 -14.86
CA VAL A 281 1.93 23.78 -14.03
C VAL A 281 3.17 23.61 -14.89
N PRO A 282 4.37 24.11 -14.45
CA PRO A 282 5.61 23.89 -15.19
C PRO A 282 5.90 22.41 -15.39
N TYR A 283 6.33 22.02 -16.57
CA TYR A 283 6.65 20.62 -16.87
C TYR A 283 7.70 20.04 -15.91
N GLU A 284 8.74 20.80 -15.61
CA GLU A 284 9.78 20.39 -14.66
C GLU A 284 9.21 20.15 -13.27
N ALA A 285 8.15 20.85 -12.90
CA ALA A 285 7.46 20.66 -11.63
C ALA A 285 6.74 19.30 -11.54
N THR A 286 6.29 18.77 -12.66
CA THR A 286 5.62 17.47 -12.72
C THR A 286 6.59 16.29 -12.63
N ARG A 287 7.89 16.56 -12.69
CA ARG A 287 8.96 15.56 -12.69
C ARG A 287 9.55 15.30 -11.33
N GLY A 288 9.05 15.96 -10.29
CA GLY A 288 9.49 15.71 -8.92
C GLY A 288 8.97 14.38 -8.38
N GLY A 289 9.78 13.78 -7.53
CA GLY A 289 9.43 12.60 -6.72
C GLY A 289 9.14 13.01 -5.29
N ALA A 290 9.72 12.32 -4.30
CA ALA A 290 9.58 12.60 -2.87
C ALA A 290 9.96 14.04 -2.51
N GLU A 291 10.95 14.63 -3.20
CA GLU A 291 11.41 16.00 -2.97
C GLU A 291 10.31 17.07 -3.16
N THR A 292 9.22 16.75 -3.89
CA THR A 292 8.09 17.67 -4.05
C THR A 292 7.35 17.96 -2.75
N MET A 293 7.54 17.13 -1.75
CA MET A 293 6.97 17.28 -0.42
C MET A 293 7.68 18.36 0.42
N TYR A 294 8.89 18.78 0.03
CA TYR A 294 9.71 19.71 0.78
C TYR A 294 9.57 21.16 0.31
N PRO A 295 9.65 22.15 1.24
CA PRO A 295 9.54 23.57 0.89
C PRO A 295 10.60 24.06 -0.12
N GLU A 296 11.79 23.46 -0.10
CA GLU A 296 12.91 23.78 -1.00
C GLU A 296 12.54 23.52 -2.46
N TYR A 297 11.72 22.49 -2.72
CA TYR A 297 11.22 22.22 -4.06
C TYR A 297 10.33 23.35 -4.59
N ARG A 298 9.46 23.90 -3.73
CA ARG A 298 8.63 25.06 -4.07
C ARG A 298 9.46 26.30 -4.39
N ALA A 299 10.53 26.53 -3.62
CA ALA A 299 11.47 27.62 -3.91
C ALA A 299 12.17 27.45 -5.27
N LYS A 300 12.54 26.22 -5.62
CA LYS A 300 13.12 25.84 -6.92
C LYS A 300 12.18 26.10 -8.09
N MET A 301 10.86 25.94 -7.88
CA MET A 301 9.84 26.19 -8.91
C MET A 301 9.49 27.66 -9.08
N LYS A 302 9.87 28.51 -8.13
CA LYS A 302 9.58 29.95 -8.19
C LYS A 302 10.27 30.58 -9.39
N GLY A 303 9.48 31.06 -10.35
CA GLY A 303 9.99 31.66 -11.59
C GLY A 303 10.06 30.70 -12.79
N MET A 304 9.69 29.42 -12.65
CA MET A 304 9.52 28.53 -13.79
C MET A 304 8.38 29.01 -14.69
N LYS A 305 8.53 28.82 -15.99
CA LYS A 305 7.46 29.14 -16.94
C LYS A 305 6.37 28.09 -16.87
N VAL A 306 5.13 28.55 -16.76
CA VAL A 306 3.94 27.70 -16.85
C VAL A 306 3.60 27.49 -18.32
N ALA A 307 3.30 26.23 -18.70
CA ALA A 307 2.78 25.95 -20.02
C ALA A 307 1.41 26.62 -20.21
N PRO A 308 1.07 27.13 -21.41
CA PRO A 308 -0.26 27.65 -21.65
C PRO A 308 -1.29 26.54 -21.53
N LEU A 309 -2.40 26.83 -20.84
CA LEU A 309 -3.53 25.89 -20.72
C LEU A 309 -4.05 25.56 -22.13
N LYS A 310 -4.08 24.30 -22.47
CA LYS A 310 -4.83 23.83 -23.62
C LYS A 310 -6.31 23.87 -23.28
N PRO A 311 -7.19 24.34 -24.18
CA PRO A 311 -8.62 24.20 -23.99
C PRO A 311 -8.94 22.72 -23.80
N THR A 312 -9.57 22.35 -22.70
CA THR A 312 -10.10 21.00 -22.52
C THR A 312 -11.07 20.74 -23.68
N PRO A 313 -10.89 19.68 -24.49
CA PRO A 313 -11.90 19.30 -25.44
C PRO A 313 -13.23 19.17 -24.71
N SER A 314 -14.24 19.93 -25.15
CA SER A 314 -15.57 19.78 -24.57
C SER A 314 -15.96 18.31 -24.70
N ALA A 315 -16.17 17.64 -23.58
CA ALA A 315 -16.73 16.30 -23.58
C ALA A 315 -18.14 16.39 -24.17
N PHE A 316 -18.28 15.89 -25.39
CA PHE A 316 -19.57 15.59 -26.00
C PHE A 316 -20.08 14.25 -25.50
#